data_ce00917a2322790f25e9220bf33f9e8c
#
_entry.id   ce00917a2322790f25e9220bf33f9e8c
#
_cell.length_a   1.000
_cell.length_b   1.000
_cell.length_c   1.000
_cell.angle_alpha   90.00
_cell.angle_beta   90.00
_cell.angle_gamma   90.00
#
_symmetry.space_group_name_H-M   'P 1'
#
loop_
_entity.id
_entity.type
_entity.pdbx_description
1 polymer ?
#
loop_
_entity_poly.entity_id
_entity_poly.type
_entity_poly.pdbx_seq_one_letter_code
_entity_poly.pdbx_strand_id
1 'polypeptide(L)'
;MGFPGGPKLEKIAEGDDLLDLPYSVKGMDLAFSGLMTAAKQKLDSGHSLSSVAYSIQETAFAMSCEVSERALAHTGKKELVLGGGVACNSRLREMVDIMTKERGVKCFVPERALCVDNGVMIAWLGLQMMGADYNITEKDNEVDQKYRTDMVEVTWK
;
A
#
# COMPACT_ATOMS: atom_id res chain seq x y z
N MET A 1 -16.17 7.21 9.45
CA MET A 1 -16.49 7.23 8.00
C MET A 1 -17.02 5.86 7.57
N GLY A 2 -18.04 5.80 6.70
CA GLY A 2 -18.49 4.52 6.13
C GLY A 2 -17.52 4.02 5.03
N PHE A 3 -17.58 2.71 4.73
CA PHE A 3 -16.81 2.09 3.65
C PHE A 3 -17.19 2.67 2.26
N PRO A 4 -16.24 2.84 1.29
CA PRO A 4 -14.80 2.74 1.45
C PRO A 4 -14.21 4.00 2.13
N GLY A 5 -13.36 3.79 3.15
CA GLY A 5 -12.77 4.88 3.93
C GLY A 5 -11.64 5.62 3.21
N GLY A 6 -10.77 4.92 2.48
CA GLY A 6 -9.59 5.49 1.83
C GLY A 6 -9.87 6.66 0.88
N PRO A 7 -10.75 6.51 -0.13
CA PRO A 7 -11.10 7.62 -1.04
C PRO A 7 -11.79 8.81 -0.36
N LYS A 8 -12.51 8.55 0.76
CA LYS A 8 -13.12 9.61 1.55
C LYS A 8 -12.08 10.39 2.35
N LEU A 9 -11.11 9.67 2.92
CA LEU A 9 -9.99 10.27 3.64
C LEU A 9 -9.15 11.13 2.69
N GLU A 10 -8.81 10.63 1.51
CA GLU A 10 -8.07 11.37 0.48
C GLU A 10 -8.75 12.69 0.12
N LYS A 11 -10.08 12.68 -0.07
CA LYS A 11 -10.85 13.90 -0.37
C LYS A 11 -10.90 14.91 0.78
N ILE A 12 -10.80 14.45 2.02
CA ILE A 12 -10.83 15.33 3.20
C ILE A 12 -9.43 15.83 3.52
N ALA A 13 -8.39 15.10 3.14
CA ALA A 13 -6.99 15.40 3.40
C ALA A 13 -6.45 16.53 2.50
N GLU A 14 -7.17 17.65 2.43
CA GLU A 14 -6.81 18.85 1.68
C GLU A 14 -6.11 19.91 2.55
N GLY A 15 -5.77 19.54 3.79
CA GLY A 15 -5.11 20.44 4.75
C GLY A 15 -3.61 20.58 4.46
N ASP A 16 -3.03 21.63 5.00
CA ASP A 16 -1.59 21.92 5.01
C ASP A 16 -1.00 21.95 6.43
N ASP A 17 -1.85 21.76 7.45
CA ASP A 17 -1.45 21.73 8.86
C ASP A 17 -1.11 20.28 9.27
N LEU A 18 0.18 19.98 9.26
CA LEU A 18 0.71 18.67 9.66
C LEU A 18 0.80 18.55 11.16
N LEU A 19 -0.06 17.74 11.75
CA LEU A 19 -0.08 17.44 13.18
C LEU A 19 0.94 16.34 13.51
N ASP A 20 1.57 16.47 14.66
CA ASP A 20 2.47 15.43 15.17
C ASP A 20 1.70 14.15 15.50
N LEU A 21 2.00 13.08 14.75
CA LEU A 21 1.46 11.74 14.90
C LEU A 21 2.61 10.73 15.07
N PRO A 22 2.35 9.57 15.69
CA PRO A 22 3.38 8.55 15.89
C PRO A 22 3.98 8.08 14.56
N TYR A 23 5.30 8.18 14.46
CA TYR A 23 6.08 7.70 13.33
C TYR A 23 6.86 6.44 13.75
N SER A 24 6.35 5.27 13.38
CA SER A 24 6.82 3.98 13.90
C SER A 24 7.45 3.14 12.80
N VAL A 25 8.72 3.40 12.50
CA VAL A 25 9.55 2.63 11.57
C VAL A 25 10.75 2.07 12.31
N LYS A 26 10.99 0.75 12.21
CA LYS A 26 12.15 0.08 12.79
C LYS A 26 12.77 -0.89 11.77
N GLY A 27 13.92 -0.52 11.22
CA GLY A 27 14.51 -1.29 10.13
C GLY A 27 13.62 -1.23 8.89
N MET A 28 13.12 -2.38 8.43
CA MET A 28 12.16 -2.48 7.33
C MET A 28 10.73 -2.75 7.82
N ASP A 29 10.52 -2.78 9.14
CA ASP A 29 9.20 -2.95 9.73
C ASP A 29 8.56 -1.59 9.99
N LEU A 30 7.25 -1.51 9.80
CA LEU A 30 6.45 -0.34 10.13
C LEU A 30 5.18 -0.75 10.88
N ALA A 31 4.65 0.14 11.71
CA ALA A 31 3.45 -0.11 12.48
C ALA A 31 2.49 1.08 12.44
N PHE A 32 1.26 0.83 11.99
CA PHE A 32 0.21 1.83 11.92
C PHE A 32 -0.72 1.84 13.15
N SER A 33 -0.54 0.92 14.09
CA SER A 33 -1.46 0.70 15.22
C SER A 33 -1.66 1.96 16.09
N GLY A 34 -0.62 2.76 16.28
CA GLY A 34 -0.69 4.01 17.04
C GLY A 34 -1.37 5.18 16.33
N LEU A 35 -1.39 5.19 14.99
CA LEU A 35 -1.91 6.32 14.20
C LEU A 35 -3.38 6.59 14.44
N MET A 36 -4.22 5.55 14.46
CA MET A 36 -5.66 5.70 14.66
C MET A 36 -6.00 6.24 16.04
N THR A 37 -5.31 5.78 17.08
CA THR A 37 -5.51 6.25 18.45
C THR A 37 -5.10 7.71 18.59
N ALA A 38 -3.92 8.07 18.07
CA ALA A 38 -3.42 9.45 18.09
C ALA A 38 -4.32 10.39 17.28
N ALA A 39 -4.77 9.98 16.10
CA ALA A 39 -5.69 10.75 15.27
C ALA A 39 -7.02 11.03 16.00
N LYS A 40 -7.57 10.03 16.69
CA LYS A 40 -8.78 10.23 17.51
C LYS A 40 -8.52 11.24 18.62
N GLN A 41 -7.41 11.16 19.34
CA GLN A 41 -7.04 12.12 20.37
C GLN A 41 -6.92 13.56 19.83
N LYS A 42 -6.35 13.72 18.62
CA LYS A 42 -6.28 15.04 17.96
C LYS A 42 -7.67 15.59 17.64
N LEU A 43 -8.60 14.75 17.15
CA LEU A 43 -9.99 15.15 16.91
C LEU A 43 -10.69 15.55 18.22
N ASP A 44 -10.53 14.74 19.27
CA ASP A 44 -11.13 14.99 20.60
C ASP A 44 -10.57 16.27 21.24
N SER A 45 -9.34 16.67 20.90
CA SER A 45 -8.72 17.93 21.33
C SER A 45 -9.06 19.15 20.47
N GLY A 46 -9.94 19.00 19.47
CA GLY A 46 -10.50 20.10 18.70
C GLY A 46 -9.80 20.43 17.39
N HIS A 47 -8.84 19.62 16.94
CA HIS A 47 -8.25 19.78 15.60
C HIS A 47 -9.26 19.46 14.50
N SER A 48 -9.12 20.13 13.36
CA SER A 48 -10.01 19.92 12.21
C SER A 48 -9.91 18.51 11.65
N LEU A 49 -11.01 18.00 11.12
CA LEU A 49 -11.02 16.69 10.45
C LEU A 49 -10.08 16.68 9.22
N SER A 50 -9.96 17.80 8.53
CA SER A 50 -9.06 17.95 7.37
C SER A 50 -7.60 17.83 7.79
N SER A 51 -7.15 18.59 8.82
CA SER A 51 -5.77 18.50 9.31
C SER A 51 -5.42 17.12 9.84
N VAL A 52 -6.35 16.46 10.55
CA VAL A 52 -6.14 15.09 11.05
C VAL A 52 -6.05 14.09 9.90
N ALA A 53 -6.94 14.17 8.90
CA ALA A 53 -6.91 13.30 7.74
C ALA A 53 -5.64 13.49 6.91
N TYR A 54 -5.22 14.73 6.69
CA TYR A 54 -3.97 15.09 6.03
C TYR A 54 -2.78 14.47 6.77
N SER A 55 -2.71 14.67 8.08
CA SER A 55 -1.60 14.18 8.90
C SER A 55 -1.50 12.66 8.94
N ILE A 56 -2.63 11.94 8.99
CA ILE A 56 -2.66 10.48 8.88
C ILE A 56 -2.08 10.05 7.53
N GLN A 57 -2.53 10.67 6.45
CA GLN A 57 -2.12 10.34 5.10
C GLN A 57 -0.62 10.58 4.91
N GLU A 58 -0.13 11.77 5.24
CA GLU A 58 1.28 12.13 5.11
C GLU A 58 2.18 11.21 5.95
N THR A 59 1.84 10.99 7.22
CA THR A 59 2.63 10.15 8.12
C THR A 59 2.68 8.69 7.63
N ALA A 60 1.53 8.10 7.29
CA ALA A 60 1.47 6.71 6.84
C ALA A 60 2.24 6.50 5.52
N PHE A 61 2.12 7.44 4.60
CA PHE A 61 2.79 7.33 3.30
C PHE A 61 4.29 7.63 3.40
N ALA A 62 4.70 8.56 4.25
CA ALA A 62 6.12 8.80 4.53
C ALA A 62 6.80 7.54 5.10
N MET A 63 6.17 6.88 6.08
CA MET A 63 6.66 5.60 6.63
C MET A 63 6.77 4.53 5.53
N SER A 64 5.77 4.42 4.65
CA SER A 64 5.75 3.44 3.56
C SER A 64 6.83 3.73 2.52
N CYS A 65 7.03 4.99 2.16
CA CYS A 65 8.09 5.41 1.24
C CYS A 65 9.48 5.15 1.84
N GLU A 66 9.70 5.48 3.11
CA GLU A 66 10.98 5.24 3.79
C GLU A 66 11.36 3.77 3.81
N VAL A 67 10.43 2.88 4.16
CA VAL A 67 10.67 1.43 4.18
C VAL A 67 10.92 0.90 2.76
N SER A 68 10.17 1.38 1.77
CA SER A 68 10.37 1.02 0.37
C SER A 68 11.73 1.47 -0.16
N GLU A 69 12.15 2.67 0.21
CA GLU A 69 13.47 3.22 -0.12
C GLU A 69 14.60 2.39 0.48
N ARG A 70 14.48 2.02 1.77
CA ARG A 70 15.43 1.13 2.44
C ARG A 70 15.52 -0.24 1.77
N ALA A 71 14.36 -0.82 1.39
CA ALA A 71 14.32 -2.10 0.70
C ALA A 71 14.99 -2.04 -0.67
N LEU A 72 14.76 -0.98 -1.45
CA LEU A 72 15.43 -0.75 -2.73
C LEU A 72 16.96 -0.63 -2.54
N ALA A 73 17.39 0.12 -1.53
CA ALA A 73 18.81 0.27 -1.21
C ALA A 73 19.46 -1.04 -0.80
N HIS A 74 18.77 -1.83 0.05
CA HIS A 74 19.27 -3.11 0.55
C HIS A 74 19.36 -4.17 -0.55
N THR A 75 18.35 -4.25 -1.41
CA THR A 75 18.29 -5.26 -2.47
C THR A 75 19.02 -4.86 -3.76
N GLY A 76 19.38 -3.59 -3.91
CA GLY A 76 19.99 -3.05 -5.14
C GLY A 76 19.07 -3.04 -6.35
N LYS A 77 17.75 -3.26 -6.17
CA LYS A 77 16.77 -3.28 -7.26
C LYS A 77 16.63 -1.91 -7.92
N LYS A 78 16.35 -1.90 -9.21
CA LYS A 78 16.20 -0.70 -10.06
C LYS A 78 14.78 -0.47 -10.52
N GLU A 79 13.86 -1.31 -10.08
CA GLU A 79 12.45 -1.25 -10.44
C GLU A 79 11.59 -1.44 -9.19
N LEU A 80 10.51 -0.67 -9.11
CA LEU A 80 9.49 -0.73 -8.07
C LEU A 80 8.12 -0.85 -8.74
N VAL A 81 7.32 -1.79 -8.29
CA VAL A 81 5.91 -1.92 -8.68
C VAL A 81 5.03 -1.52 -7.51
N LEU A 82 4.15 -0.56 -7.71
CA LEU A 82 3.16 -0.11 -6.73
C LEU A 82 1.78 -0.64 -7.17
N GLY A 83 1.18 -1.51 -6.37
CA GLY A 83 -0.13 -2.12 -6.65
C GLY A 83 -1.04 -2.16 -5.43
N GLY A 84 -2.27 -2.63 -5.63
CA GLY A 84 -3.29 -2.71 -4.59
C GLY A 84 -4.15 -1.44 -4.46
N GLY A 85 -5.27 -1.52 -3.73
CA GLY A 85 -6.27 -0.45 -3.66
C GLY A 85 -5.74 0.89 -3.16
N VAL A 86 -4.80 0.88 -2.21
CA VAL A 86 -4.17 2.12 -1.68
C VAL A 86 -3.26 2.78 -2.73
N ALA A 87 -2.72 2.02 -3.69
CA ALA A 87 -1.98 2.57 -4.83
C ALA A 87 -2.82 3.46 -5.76
N CYS A 88 -4.14 3.51 -5.57
CA CYS A 88 -5.01 4.48 -6.24
C CYS A 88 -4.89 5.90 -5.67
N ASN A 89 -4.38 6.06 -4.44
CA ASN A 89 -4.24 7.36 -3.79
C ASN A 89 -3.21 8.22 -4.53
N SER A 90 -3.61 9.44 -4.87
CA SER A 90 -2.80 10.36 -5.68
C SER A 90 -1.56 10.83 -4.94
N ARG A 91 -1.69 11.09 -3.63
CA ARG A 91 -0.57 11.56 -2.81
C ARG A 91 0.49 10.48 -2.61
N LEU A 92 0.09 9.22 -2.38
CA LEU A 92 1.03 8.11 -2.30
C LEU A 92 1.81 7.95 -3.61
N ARG A 93 1.13 8.03 -4.76
CA ARG A 93 1.77 7.96 -6.08
C ARG A 93 2.81 9.06 -6.27
N GLU A 94 2.46 10.29 -5.88
CA GLU A 94 3.37 11.43 -5.94
C GLU A 94 4.62 11.21 -5.07
N MET A 95 4.45 10.81 -3.81
CA MET A 95 5.57 10.57 -2.89
C MET A 95 6.48 9.45 -3.37
N VAL A 96 5.91 8.36 -3.87
CA VAL A 96 6.69 7.23 -4.44
C VAL A 96 7.40 7.65 -5.72
N ASP A 97 6.77 8.45 -6.59
CA ASP A 97 7.39 8.95 -7.82
C ASP A 97 8.60 9.85 -7.52
N ILE A 98 8.48 10.76 -6.54
CA ILE A 98 9.59 11.60 -6.07
C ILE A 98 10.73 10.71 -5.57
N MET A 99 10.46 9.80 -4.63
CA MET A 99 11.46 8.91 -4.04
C MET A 99 12.18 8.08 -5.10
N THR A 100 11.44 7.48 -6.04
CA THR A 100 12.04 6.62 -7.08
C THR A 100 12.85 7.41 -8.09
N LYS A 101 12.44 8.63 -8.45
CA LYS A 101 13.21 9.54 -9.31
C LYS A 101 14.54 9.95 -8.66
N GLU A 102 14.52 10.33 -7.40
CA GLU A 102 15.74 10.72 -6.66
C GLU A 102 16.74 9.56 -6.56
N ARG A 103 16.25 8.33 -6.51
CA ARG A 103 17.08 7.12 -6.48
C ARG A 103 17.48 6.57 -7.86
N GLY A 104 16.97 7.13 -8.94
CA GLY A 104 17.19 6.61 -10.29
C GLY A 104 16.58 5.21 -10.48
N VAL A 105 15.44 4.96 -9.82
CA VAL A 105 14.67 3.72 -9.87
C VAL A 105 13.44 3.94 -10.75
N LYS A 106 13.07 2.97 -11.58
CA LYS A 106 11.83 3.02 -12.36
C LYS A 106 10.65 2.59 -11.49
N CYS A 107 9.59 3.40 -11.48
CA CYS A 107 8.34 3.05 -10.81
C CYS A 107 7.29 2.66 -11.85
N PHE A 108 6.61 1.55 -11.61
CA PHE A 108 5.48 1.08 -12.41
C PHE A 108 4.23 1.07 -11.55
N VAL A 109 3.22 1.80 -11.97
CA VAL A 109 1.94 1.87 -11.28
C VAL A 109 0.85 1.54 -12.28
N PRO A 110 0.08 0.46 -12.09
CA PRO A 110 -1.02 0.11 -12.98
C PRO A 110 -2.10 1.19 -13.01
N GLU A 111 -2.96 1.13 -14.02
CA GLU A 111 -4.19 1.90 -14.05
C GLU A 111 -5.03 1.62 -12.80
N ARG A 112 -5.79 2.63 -12.34
CA ARG A 112 -6.56 2.53 -11.09
C ARG A 112 -7.51 1.33 -11.07
N ALA A 113 -8.14 1.02 -12.21
CA ALA A 113 -9.03 -0.13 -12.34
C ALA A 113 -8.33 -1.49 -12.11
N LEU A 114 -7.03 -1.56 -12.37
CA LEU A 114 -6.22 -2.77 -12.17
C LEU A 114 -5.54 -2.83 -10.80
N CYS A 115 -5.57 -1.73 -10.03
CA CYS A 115 -5.06 -1.70 -8.67
C CYS A 115 -6.04 -2.28 -7.62
N VAL A 116 -7.32 -2.39 -7.97
CA VAL A 116 -8.35 -2.99 -7.12
C VAL A 116 -8.65 -4.42 -7.56
N ASP A 117 -9.38 -5.16 -6.73
CA ASP A 117 -9.79 -6.53 -7.06
C ASP A 117 -10.52 -6.56 -8.40
N ASN A 118 -10.05 -7.41 -9.31
CA ASN A 118 -10.64 -7.58 -10.63
C ASN A 118 -10.42 -9.00 -11.16
N GLY A 119 -11.34 -9.46 -12.02
CA GLY A 119 -11.28 -10.81 -12.59
C GLY A 119 -10.10 -11.02 -13.55
N VAL A 120 -9.55 -9.95 -14.14
CA VAL A 120 -8.45 -10.06 -15.11
C VAL A 120 -7.17 -10.56 -14.44
N MET A 121 -6.84 -10.05 -13.25
CA MET A 121 -5.64 -10.48 -12.51
C MET A 121 -5.71 -11.96 -12.12
N ILE A 122 -6.90 -12.45 -11.76
CA ILE A 122 -7.11 -13.86 -11.40
C ILE A 122 -7.05 -14.76 -12.65
N ALA A 123 -7.71 -14.35 -13.73
CA ALA A 123 -7.64 -15.08 -15.00
C ALA A 123 -6.22 -15.15 -15.55
N TRP A 124 -5.46 -14.05 -15.46
CA TRP A 124 -4.07 -14.01 -15.90
C TRP A 124 -3.20 -14.97 -15.10
N LEU A 125 -3.32 -14.94 -13.76
CA LEU A 125 -2.58 -15.86 -12.89
C LEU A 125 -2.93 -17.32 -13.22
N GLY A 126 -4.21 -17.63 -13.40
CA GLY A 126 -4.66 -18.98 -13.79
C GLY A 126 -4.04 -19.45 -15.10
N LEU A 127 -3.95 -18.56 -16.11
CA LEU A 127 -3.27 -18.87 -17.39
C LEU A 127 -1.79 -19.17 -17.20
N GLN A 128 -1.08 -18.41 -16.37
CA GLN A 128 0.33 -18.66 -16.07
C GLN A 128 0.53 -20.01 -15.39
N MET A 129 -0.31 -20.33 -14.39
CA MET A 129 -0.26 -21.60 -13.66
C MET A 129 -0.54 -22.79 -14.58
N MET A 130 -1.54 -22.69 -15.47
CA MET A 130 -1.83 -23.72 -16.48
C MET A 130 -0.67 -23.94 -17.45
N GLY A 131 0.01 -22.86 -17.87
CA GLY A 131 1.17 -22.93 -18.77
C GLY A 131 2.41 -23.56 -18.10
N ALA A 132 2.45 -23.62 -16.78
CA ALA A 132 3.51 -24.24 -15.98
C ALA A 132 3.16 -25.66 -15.47
N ASP A 133 2.16 -26.30 -16.06
CA ASP A 133 1.66 -27.63 -15.67
C ASP A 133 1.27 -27.72 -14.16
N TYR A 134 0.79 -26.60 -13.58
CA TYR A 134 0.34 -26.60 -12.20
C TYR A 134 -0.95 -27.42 -12.07
N ASN A 135 -0.86 -28.51 -11.29
CA ASN A 135 -2.02 -29.36 -11.02
C ASN A 135 -2.87 -28.75 -9.90
N ILE A 136 -4.03 -28.22 -10.30
CA ILE A 136 -5.03 -27.72 -9.35
C ILE A 136 -5.73 -28.93 -8.69
N THR A 137 -5.71 -28.96 -7.37
CA THR A 137 -6.39 -29.97 -6.57
C THR A 137 -7.70 -29.43 -5.99
N GLU A 138 -8.59 -30.31 -5.50
CA GLU A 138 -9.84 -29.87 -4.84
C GLU A 138 -9.58 -28.97 -3.64
N LYS A 139 -8.43 -29.13 -2.95
CA LYS A 139 -8.02 -28.27 -1.82
C LYS A 139 -7.71 -26.84 -2.23
N ASP A 140 -7.27 -26.62 -3.46
CA ASP A 140 -6.96 -25.28 -3.97
C ASP A 140 -8.23 -24.45 -4.22
N ASN A 141 -9.42 -25.06 -4.17
CA ASN A 141 -10.71 -24.38 -4.26
C ASN A 141 -11.26 -23.93 -2.89
N GLU A 142 -10.61 -24.30 -1.78
CA GLU A 142 -11.04 -23.89 -0.45
C GLU A 142 -10.52 -22.47 -0.12
N VAL A 143 -11.37 -21.65 0.52
CA VAL A 143 -10.98 -20.31 0.95
C VAL A 143 -10.17 -20.42 2.25
N ASP A 144 -8.89 -20.05 2.20
CA ASP A 144 -8.06 -19.88 3.39
C ASP A 144 -7.89 -18.39 3.70
N GLN A 145 -8.54 -17.91 4.76
CA GLN A 145 -8.45 -16.52 5.22
C GLN A 145 -7.08 -16.15 5.77
N LYS A 146 -6.23 -17.13 6.07
CA LYS A 146 -4.86 -16.93 6.57
C LYS A 146 -3.80 -17.08 5.49
N TYR A 147 -4.22 -17.32 4.25
CA TYR A 147 -3.31 -17.50 3.13
C TYR A 147 -2.48 -16.24 2.90
N ARG A 148 -1.17 -16.42 2.86
CA ARG A 148 -0.22 -15.32 2.73
C ARG A 148 0.59 -15.47 1.44
N THR A 149 0.80 -14.39 0.74
CA THR A 149 1.56 -14.35 -0.52
C THR A 149 3.02 -14.77 -0.34
N ASP A 150 3.61 -14.57 0.84
CA ASP A 150 4.98 -14.98 1.17
C ASP A 150 5.12 -16.47 1.47
N MET A 151 4.02 -17.21 1.59
CA MET A 151 3.98 -18.68 1.78
C MET A 151 3.74 -19.44 0.48
N VAL A 152 3.60 -18.74 -0.65
CA VAL A 152 3.33 -19.37 -1.96
C VAL A 152 4.64 -19.63 -2.68
N GLU A 153 4.87 -20.90 -3.04
CA GLU A 153 5.94 -21.25 -3.94
C GLU A 153 5.55 -20.91 -5.39
N VAL A 154 6.30 -19.98 -6.00
CA VAL A 154 6.04 -19.56 -7.37
C VAL A 154 6.74 -20.50 -8.34
N THR A 155 6.00 -21.42 -8.94
CA THR A 155 6.51 -22.42 -9.89
C THR A 155 6.29 -22.02 -11.35
N TRP A 156 5.47 -21.02 -11.62
CA TRP A 156 5.08 -20.52 -12.96
C TRP A 156 5.91 -19.30 -13.38
N LYS A 157 7.19 -19.45 -13.55
CA LYS A 157 8.06 -18.38 -14.08
C LYS A 157 8.33 -18.57 -15.57
#